data_f87bce6de83dab2718b70329b26d6c24
#
_entry.id   f87bce6de83dab2718b70329b26d6c24
#
_cell.length_a   1.000
_cell.length_b   1.000
_cell.length_c   1.000
_cell.angle_alpha   90.00
_cell.angle_beta   90.00
_cell.angle_gamma   90.00
#
_symmetry.space_group_name_H-M   'P 1'
#
loop_
_entity.id
_entity.type
_entity.pdbx_description
1 polymer ?
#
loop_
_entity_poly.entity_id
_entity_poly.type
_entity_poly.pdbx_seq_one_letter_code
_entity_poly.pdbx_strand_id
1 'polypeptide(L)'
;MIRSGQVAPSGAGERRSGPGHRRLAQPPRLRVLGRGGGQARLTGTAGRTGEAARLGEGGFAPAKVVYHGSAGAFAHIACRSAFPEAEAVGRTSLMGVIEAVRSGAAEAAVLPCENVLVGRVPDIHLLLPESGLAIVGEIFERIEHHLVAPPGWRLDLIRRVHSHPVALMQVRRFLATHGIAGVEAPNTAMAAALVRERADPSEAAVASELAAEVHGLTILKRNIEDDPANRTRFYVLAARPVMPAADVPEPITSLLFELRNEPGALFRAMAGFAGEGVNLTKLESYLVGGQFVATRFFCEFQGHPEQPAVRRAIEVLRRNTTRHAVLGVFAMHAQGAGLRIAAAEHAPDS
;
A
#
# COMPACT_ATOMS: atom_id res chain seq x y z
N MET A 1 38.73 52.09 28.21
CA MET A 1 38.41 53.54 28.09
C MET A 1 37.09 53.63 27.31
N ILE A 2 36.00 54.07 28.04
CA ILE A 2 35.03 55.12 27.68
C ILE A 2 34.09 54.72 26.50
N ARG A 3 32.76 54.81 26.55
CA ARG A 3 31.69 55.28 27.49
C ARG A 3 30.32 54.70 27.00
N SER A 4 29.54 54.27 27.86
CA SER A 4 28.10 54.42 28.12
C SER A 4 27.36 55.47 27.27
N GLY A 5 26.17 55.11 26.82
CA GLY A 5 25.12 55.97 26.28
C GLY A 5 23.78 55.28 26.33
N GLN A 6 23.04 55.48 27.47
CA GLN A 6 21.61 55.20 27.61
C GLN A 6 20.81 56.29 26.88
N VAL A 7 19.74 55.87 26.17
CA VAL A 7 18.54 56.66 25.98
C VAL A 7 17.36 55.70 25.87
N ALA A 8 16.41 55.86 26.80
CA ALA A 8 15.05 55.31 26.76
C ALA A 8 14.05 56.49 26.54
N PRO A 9 12.71 56.28 26.56
CA PRO A 9 11.85 55.65 25.51
C PRO A 9 10.71 56.64 25.12
N SER A 10 10.05 56.39 23.99
CA SER A 10 8.68 56.85 23.72
C SER A 10 8.20 56.12 22.46
N GLY A 11 7.09 55.52 22.26
CA GLY A 11 5.74 55.66 22.74
C GLY A 11 4.86 55.16 21.64
N ALA A 12 3.70 54.58 22.01
CA ALA A 12 2.49 54.35 21.19
C ALA A 12 2.57 53.34 20.02
N GLY A 13 2.14 52.07 20.09
CA GLY A 13 0.72 51.75 19.93
C GLY A 13 0.33 51.50 18.49
N GLU A 14 0.55 50.29 17.96
CA GLU A 14 -0.31 49.74 16.92
C GLU A 14 -0.43 48.24 17.07
N ARG A 15 -1.63 47.78 17.49
CA ARG A 15 -2.02 46.38 17.52
C ARG A 15 -2.23 45.93 16.09
N ARG A 16 -1.30 45.19 15.52
CA ARG A 16 -1.53 44.42 14.28
C ARG A 16 -2.10 43.05 14.65
N SER A 17 -3.36 42.88 14.26
CA SER A 17 -4.07 41.58 14.25
C SER A 17 -3.30 40.56 13.46
N GLY A 18 -2.88 39.47 14.13
CA GLY A 18 -2.28 38.31 13.52
C GLY A 18 -3.28 37.54 12.63
N PRO A 19 -2.79 36.82 11.59
CA PRO A 19 -3.66 36.04 10.73
C PRO A 19 -4.30 34.90 11.51
N GLY A 20 -5.63 34.81 11.43
CA GLY A 20 -6.44 33.80 12.09
C GLY A 20 -5.98 32.39 11.71
N HIS A 21 -5.70 31.57 12.70
CA HIS A 21 -5.57 30.14 12.56
C HIS A 21 -6.89 29.59 12.01
N ARG A 22 -6.91 29.24 10.71
CA ARG A 22 -7.96 28.39 10.14
C ARG A 22 -7.90 27.07 10.89
N ARG A 23 -8.90 26.82 11.72
CA ARG A 23 -9.16 25.47 12.28
C ARG A 23 -9.35 24.52 11.11
N LEU A 24 -8.41 23.58 10.95
CA LEU A 24 -8.60 22.45 10.06
C LEU A 24 -9.86 21.71 10.50
N ALA A 25 -10.77 21.50 9.57
CA ALA A 25 -11.99 20.75 9.79
C ALA A 25 -11.65 19.36 10.34
N GLN A 26 -12.30 18.99 11.43
CA GLN A 26 -12.15 17.64 11.98
C GLN A 26 -12.64 16.61 10.95
N PRO A 27 -11.90 15.53 10.69
CA PRO A 27 -12.36 14.46 9.82
C PRO A 27 -13.64 13.84 10.39
N PRO A 28 -14.55 13.34 9.53
CA PRO A 28 -15.80 12.77 9.95
C PRO A 28 -15.55 11.62 10.94
N ARG A 29 -16.24 11.64 12.06
CA ARG A 29 -16.21 10.57 13.06
C ARG A 29 -16.78 9.30 12.41
N LEU A 30 -15.96 8.26 12.28
CA LEU A 30 -16.44 6.92 11.98
C LEU A 30 -17.41 6.51 13.09
N ARG A 31 -18.71 6.52 12.77
CA ARG A 31 -19.76 6.01 13.66
C ARG A 31 -19.60 4.48 13.73
N VAL A 32 -19.47 3.99 14.93
CA VAL A 32 -19.74 2.58 15.23
C VAL A 32 -21.19 2.33 14.85
N LEU A 33 -21.43 1.52 13.81
CA LEU A 33 -22.78 1.19 13.36
C LEU A 33 -23.46 0.35 14.42
N GLY A 34 -24.50 0.94 15.04
CA GLY A 34 -25.48 0.24 15.85
C GLY A 34 -26.30 -0.70 14.96
N ARG A 35 -26.73 -1.80 15.56
CA ARG A 35 -27.54 -2.88 15.00
C ARG A 35 -28.73 -2.36 14.19
N GLY A 36 -28.77 -2.78 12.92
CA GLY A 36 -29.98 -2.73 12.08
C GLY A 36 -29.98 -3.99 11.20
N GLY A 37 -30.89 -4.93 11.51
CA GLY A 37 -30.95 -6.24 10.87
C GLY A 37 -31.50 -6.16 9.44
N GLY A 38 -30.94 -6.98 8.58
CA GLY A 38 -31.42 -7.27 7.23
C GLY A 38 -30.67 -8.50 6.73
N GLN A 39 -31.23 -9.70 6.95
CA GLN A 39 -30.68 -10.96 6.46
C GLN A 39 -30.93 -11.09 4.96
N ALA A 40 -29.85 -11.08 4.15
CA ALA A 40 -29.87 -11.68 2.83
C ALA A 40 -29.20 -13.06 2.90
N ARG A 41 -30.02 -14.13 2.72
CA ARG A 41 -29.55 -15.52 2.60
C ARG A 41 -28.87 -15.71 1.26
N LEU A 42 -27.59 -16.16 1.27
CA LEU A 42 -26.93 -16.72 0.11
C LEU A 42 -26.90 -18.25 0.23
N THR A 43 -27.50 -18.92 -0.75
CA THR A 43 -27.47 -20.38 -0.92
C THR A 43 -26.17 -20.78 -1.59
N GLY A 44 -25.45 -21.71 -0.96
CA GLY A 44 -24.17 -22.21 -1.47
C GLY A 44 -24.35 -23.26 -2.57
N THR A 45 -23.38 -23.32 -3.46
CA THR A 45 -23.02 -24.54 -4.21
C THR A 45 -21.52 -24.75 -4.15
N ALA A 46 -21.13 -25.94 -3.73
CA ALA A 46 -19.76 -26.38 -3.55
C ALA A 46 -19.10 -26.77 -4.87
N GLY A 47 -17.79 -26.51 -4.95
CA GLY A 47 -16.86 -27.29 -5.72
C GLY A 47 -16.23 -26.62 -6.93
N ARG A 48 -15.01 -26.08 -6.73
CA ARG A 48 -13.93 -26.16 -7.74
C ARG A 48 -12.58 -25.86 -7.09
N THR A 49 -11.65 -26.77 -7.31
CA THR A 49 -10.26 -26.76 -6.85
C THR A 49 -9.42 -25.71 -7.58
N GLY A 50 -8.61 -24.93 -6.85
CA GLY A 50 -7.37 -24.39 -7.34
C GLY A 50 -7.39 -23.05 -8.07
N GLU A 51 -8.40 -22.18 -7.87
CA GLU A 51 -8.39 -20.82 -8.42
C GLU A 51 -8.27 -19.82 -7.27
N ALA A 52 -7.27 -18.92 -7.36
CA ALA A 52 -7.11 -17.85 -6.40
C ALA A 52 -8.43 -17.10 -6.24
N ALA A 53 -8.93 -17.01 -4.99
CA ALA A 53 -10.20 -16.34 -4.72
C ALA A 53 -10.11 -14.90 -5.25
N ARG A 54 -10.88 -14.60 -6.30
CA ARG A 54 -11.01 -13.25 -6.84
C ARG A 54 -11.75 -12.40 -5.82
N LEU A 55 -11.28 -11.20 -5.55
CA LEU A 55 -11.94 -10.28 -4.60
C LEU A 55 -13.44 -10.07 -4.94
N GLY A 56 -13.83 -10.22 -6.21
CA GLY A 56 -15.21 -10.20 -6.67
C GLY A 56 -16.11 -11.35 -6.20
N GLU A 57 -15.57 -12.49 -5.74
CA GLU A 57 -16.36 -13.63 -5.23
C GLU A 57 -16.97 -13.34 -3.86
N GLY A 58 -16.46 -12.33 -3.12
CA GLY A 58 -17.03 -11.80 -1.87
C GLY A 58 -18.10 -10.72 -2.06
N GLY A 59 -18.55 -10.45 -3.29
CA GLY A 59 -19.60 -9.46 -3.58
C GLY A 59 -19.11 -8.03 -3.79
N PHE A 60 -17.79 -7.77 -3.73
CA PHE A 60 -17.20 -6.47 -4.08
C PHE A 60 -16.67 -6.51 -5.52
N ALA A 61 -17.46 -6.02 -6.47
CA ALA A 61 -17.17 -6.01 -7.90
C ALA A 61 -17.26 -4.57 -8.46
N PRO A 62 -16.20 -3.77 -8.32
CA PRO A 62 -16.19 -2.39 -8.81
C PRO A 62 -16.20 -2.36 -10.33
N ALA A 63 -16.98 -1.43 -10.93
CA ALA A 63 -16.96 -1.19 -12.36
C ALA A 63 -15.74 -0.36 -12.79
N LYS A 64 -15.22 0.49 -11.88
CA LYS A 64 -14.04 1.32 -12.12
C LYS A 64 -13.08 1.27 -10.95
N VAL A 65 -11.80 0.98 -11.25
CA VAL A 65 -10.70 0.90 -10.29
C VAL A 65 -9.60 1.87 -10.69
N VAL A 66 -9.08 2.63 -9.73
CA VAL A 66 -7.95 3.52 -9.95
C VAL A 66 -6.68 2.98 -9.32
N TYR A 67 -5.53 3.27 -9.95
CA TYR A 67 -4.23 2.88 -9.43
C TYR A 67 -3.20 4.00 -9.61
N HIS A 68 -2.10 3.94 -8.85
CA HIS A 68 -0.98 4.86 -9.02
C HIS A 68 -0.03 4.36 -10.11
N GLY A 69 0.24 5.21 -11.10
CA GLY A 69 1.15 4.93 -12.20
C GLY A 69 0.50 5.02 -13.58
N SER A 70 1.25 4.60 -14.59
CA SER A 70 0.86 4.60 -16.00
C SER A 70 0.36 3.24 -16.44
N ALA A 71 -0.29 3.18 -17.62
CA ALA A 71 -0.66 1.91 -18.25
C ALA A 71 0.58 0.99 -18.40
N GLY A 72 0.43 -0.28 -18.03
CA GLY A 72 1.53 -1.24 -17.99
C GLY A 72 2.29 -1.30 -16.66
N ALA A 73 2.03 -0.41 -15.68
CA ALA A 73 2.63 -0.51 -14.34
C ALA A 73 2.16 -1.79 -13.60
N PHE A 74 2.94 -2.26 -12.61
CA PHE A 74 2.56 -3.43 -11.80
C PHE A 74 1.23 -3.23 -11.05
N ALA A 75 0.90 -2.00 -10.64
CA ALA A 75 -0.42 -1.69 -10.08
C ALA A 75 -1.55 -1.86 -11.13
N HIS A 76 -1.29 -1.63 -12.42
CA HIS A 76 -2.24 -1.94 -13.50
C HIS A 76 -2.46 -3.45 -13.64
N ILE A 77 -1.38 -4.24 -13.54
CA ILE A 77 -1.47 -5.71 -13.55
C ILE A 77 -2.33 -6.18 -12.38
N ALA A 78 -2.05 -5.67 -11.16
CA ALA A 78 -2.83 -6.00 -9.97
C ALA A 78 -4.33 -5.67 -10.10
N CYS A 79 -4.67 -4.53 -10.75
CA CYS A 79 -6.07 -4.20 -11.03
C CYS A 79 -6.72 -5.22 -11.97
N ARG A 80 -6.04 -5.58 -13.07
CA ARG A 80 -6.57 -6.53 -14.06
C ARG A 80 -6.69 -7.94 -13.51
N SER A 81 -5.76 -8.35 -12.66
CA SER A 81 -5.77 -9.65 -11.99
C SER A 81 -6.94 -9.78 -11.03
N ALA A 82 -7.17 -8.77 -10.18
CA ALA A 82 -8.23 -8.81 -9.17
C ALA A 82 -9.62 -8.47 -9.72
N PHE A 83 -9.70 -7.58 -10.72
CA PHE A 83 -10.94 -7.04 -11.27
C PHE A 83 -10.90 -7.02 -12.80
N PRO A 84 -10.94 -8.20 -13.44
CA PRO A 84 -10.76 -8.30 -14.91
C PRO A 84 -11.84 -7.57 -15.72
N GLU A 85 -13.03 -7.38 -15.14
CA GLU A 85 -14.15 -6.69 -15.80
C GLU A 85 -14.18 -5.18 -15.52
N ALA A 86 -13.32 -4.68 -14.62
CA ALA A 86 -13.31 -3.28 -14.25
C ALA A 86 -12.50 -2.43 -15.22
N GLU A 87 -12.94 -1.20 -15.44
CA GLU A 87 -12.10 -0.16 -16.08
C GLU A 87 -10.97 0.23 -15.13
N ALA A 88 -9.73 -0.13 -15.46
CA ALA A 88 -8.54 0.25 -14.69
C ALA A 88 -7.96 1.58 -15.17
N VAL A 89 -7.95 2.61 -14.31
CA VAL A 89 -7.53 3.97 -14.65
C VAL A 89 -6.33 4.41 -13.83
N GLY A 90 -5.22 4.73 -14.51
CA GLY A 90 -4.00 5.25 -13.87
C GLY A 90 -4.16 6.70 -13.39
N ARG A 91 -3.47 7.02 -12.31
CA ARG A 91 -3.30 8.37 -11.77
C ARG A 91 -1.83 8.65 -11.49
N THR A 92 -1.40 9.88 -11.71
CA THR A 92 0.00 10.28 -11.57
C THR A 92 0.44 10.50 -10.11
N SER A 93 -0.50 10.58 -9.17
CA SER A 93 -0.19 10.75 -7.75
C SER A 93 -1.10 9.90 -6.86
N LEU A 94 -0.58 9.51 -5.69
CA LEU A 94 -1.35 8.79 -4.67
C LEU A 94 -2.55 9.61 -4.16
N MET A 95 -2.37 10.93 -4.00
CA MET A 95 -3.49 11.81 -3.64
C MET A 95 -4.59 11.82 -4.70
N GLY A 96 -4.22 11.83 -6.00
CA GLY A 96 -5.18 11.74 -7.09
C GLY A 96 -5.94 10.41 -7.13
N VAL A 97 -5.30 9.31 -6.69
CA VAL A 97 -5.97 8.01 -6.51
C VAL A 97 -6.98 8.09 -5.36
N ILE A 98 -6.57 8.57 -4.19
CA ILE A 98 -7.42 8.70 -3.01
C ILE A 98 -8.64 9.59 -3.31
N GLU A 99 -8.43 10.73 -3.94
CA GLU A 99 -9.49 11.67 -4.26
C GLU A 99 -10.49 11.11 -5.28
N ALA A 100 -10.03 10.31 -6.26
CA ALA A 100 -10.92 9.66 -7.21
C ALA A 100 -11.91 8.70 -6.55
N VAL A 101 -11.48 7.98 -5.49
CA VAL A 101 -12.38 7.11 -4.72
C VAL A 101 -13.26 7.93 -3.77
N ARG A 102 -12.73 8.95 -3.13
CA ARG A 102 -13.50 9.83 -2.20
C ARG A 102 -14.62 10.57 -2.90
N SER A 103 -14.37 11.06 -4.11
CA SER A 103 -15.36 11.77 -4.93
C SER A 103 -16.36 10.84 -5.62
N GLY A 104 -16.17 9.52 -5.58
CA GLY A 104 -16.98 8.55 -6.30
C GLY A 104 -16.68 8.47 -7.80
N ALA A 105 -15.59 9.07 -8.28
CA ALA A 105 -15.14 8.93 -9.67
C ALA A 105 -14.59 7.52 -9.96
N ALA A 106 -14.28 6.73 -8.93
CA ALA A 106 -14.00 5.31 -8.97
C ALA A 106 -14.52 4.64 -7.69
N GLU A 107 -14.85 3.36 -7.76
CA GLU A 107 -15.38 2.60 -6.61
C GLU A 107 -14.26 2.03 -5.74
N ALA A 108 -13.09 1.75 -6.35
CA ALA A 108 -11.95 1.21 -5.63
C ALA A 108 -10.62 1.80 -6.08
N ALA A 109 -9.62 1.69 -5.21
CA ALA A 109 -8.23 1.95 -5.52
C ALA A 109 -7.36 0.73 -5.23
N VAL A 110 -6.34 0.49 -6.06
CA VAL A 110 -5.29 -0.52 -5.84
C VAL A 110 -3.96 0.20 -5.67
N LEU A 111 -3.39 0.13 -4.46
CA LEU A 111 -2.17 0.84 -4.10
C LEU A 111 -1.14 -0.10 -3.48
N PRO A 112 0.15 -0.04 -3.91
CA PRO A 112 1.20 -0.87 -3.34
C PRO A 112 1.45 -0.49 -1.88
N CYS A 113 1.53 -1.47 -0.99
CA CYS A 113 1.80 -1.24 0.42
C CYS A 113 3.12 -1.85 0.91
N GLU A 114 3.53 -2.99 0.33
CA GLU A 114 4.75 -3.70 0.71
C GLU A 114 5.34 -4.43 -0.49
N ASN A 115 6.67 -4.55 -0.50
CA ASN A 115 7.38 -5.44 -1.40
C ASN A 115 8.32 -6.34 -0.57
N VAL A 116 8.37 -7.63 -0.89
CA VAL A 116 9.10 -8.63 -0.09
C VAL A 116 10.61 -8.36 -0.01
N LEU A 117 11.20 -7.70 -1.02
CA LEU A 117 12.65 -7.42 -1.08
C LEU A 117 13.00 -6.03 -0.56
N VAL A 118 12.09 -5.06 -0.67
CA VAL A 118 12.35 -3.63 -0.38
C VAL A 118 11.69 -3.20 0.92
N GLY A 119 10.71 -3.98 1.39
CA GLY A 119 9.93 -3.65 2.58
C GLY A 119 8.73 -2.76 2.27
N ARG A 120 8.36 -1.90 3.22
CA ARG A 120 7.17 -1.03 3.11
C ARG A 120 7.31 0.02 2.00
N VAL A 121 6.18 0.37 1.39
CA VAL A 121 6.04 1.55 0.54
C VAL A 121 5.65 2.73 1.44
N PRO A 122 6.55 3.69 1.72
CA PRO A 122 6.34 4.68 2.79
C PRO A 122 5.10 5.56 2.58
N ASP A 123 4.88 6.02 1.35
CA ASP A 123 3.89 7.05 1.03
C ASP A 123 2.46 6.63 1.34
N ILE A 124 2.07 5.38 1.04
CA ILE A 124 0.72 4.90 1.31
C ILE A 124 0.43 4.85 2.81
N HIS A 125 1.41 4.49 3.62
CA HIS A 125 1.27 4.39 5.06
C HIS A 125 1.10 5.75 5.75
N LEU A 126 1.63 6.82 5.14
CA LEU A 126 1.41 8.19 5.61
C LEU A 126 0.02 8.72 5.22
N LEU A 127 -0.45 8.36 4.03
CA LEU A 127 -1.71 8.87 3.48
C LEU A 127 -2.94 8.09 3.94
N LEU A 128 -2.82 6.78 4.11
CA LEU A 128 -3.94 5.90 4.45
C LEU A 128 -4.71 6.31 5.71
N PRO A 129 -4.06 6.69 6.85
CA PRO A 129 -4.76 7.11 8.06
C PRO A 129 -5.66 8.33 7.90
N GLU A 130 -5.30 9.22 6.98
CA GLU A 130 -6.01 10.49 6.72
C GLU A 130 -6.87 10.43 5.44
N SER A 131 -6.82 9.31 4.71
CA SER A 131 -7.52 9.15 3.43
C SER A 131 -9.04 9.12 3.59
N GLY A 132 -9.54 8.64 4.72
CA GLY A 132 -10.96 8.35 4.93
C GLY A 132 -11.45 7.11 4.17
N LEU A 133 -10.55 6.35 3.54
CA LEU A 133 -10.84 5.11 2.83
C LEU A 133 -10.68 3.90 3.75
N ALA A 134 -11.42 2.85 3.46
CA ALA A 134 -11.31 1.56 4.13
C ALA A 134 -10.51 0.57 3.28
N ILE A 135 -9.71 -0.28 3.95
CA ILE A 135 -9.07 -1.43 3.31
C ILE A 135 -10.13 -2.53 3.20
N VAL A 136 -10.44 -2.95 1.98
CA VAL A 136 -11.45 -3.97 1.68
C VAL A 136 -10.86 -5.26 1.13
N GLY A 137 -9.54 -5.30 0.91
CA GLY A 137 -8.85 -6.48 0.41
C GLY A 137 -7.37 -6.25 0.19
N GLU A 138 -6.69 -7.32 -0.18
CA GLU A 138 -5.29 -7.34 -0.55
C GLU A 138 -5.05 -8.15 -1.82
N ILE A 139 -4.00 -7.82 -2.57
CA ILE A 139 -3.56 -8.52 -3.78
C ILE A 139 -2.05 -8.71 -3.68
N PHE A 140 -1.56 -9.86 -4.11
CA PHE A 140 -0.14 -10.15 -4.23
C PHE A 140 0.20 -10.36 -5.70
N GLU A 141 1.09 -9.50 -6.23
CA GLU A 141 1.59 -9.63 -7.60
C GLU A 141 3.06 -9.99 -7.61
N ARG A 142 3.41 -10.98 -8.42
CA ARG A 142 4.81 -11.27 -8.73
C ARG A 142 5.37 -10.16 -9.60
N ILE A 143 6.56 -9.67 -9.25
CA ILE A 143 7.24 -8.61 -9.98
C ILE A 143 8.23 -9.23 -10.92
N GLU A 144 7.82 -9.43 -12.16
CA GLU A 144 8.65 -9.96 -13.24
C GLU A 144 9.20 -8.80 -14.06
N HIS A 145 10.52 -8.66 -14.06
CA HIS A 145 11.20 -7.65 -14.84
C HIS A 145 11.69 -8.22 -16.17
N HIS A 146 11.34 -7.55 -17.25
CA HIS A 146 11.77 -7.93 -18.59
C HIS A 146 12.60 -6.80 -19.21
N LEU A 147 13.60 -7.17 -20.01
CA LEU A 147 14.28 -6.22 -20.88
C LEU A 147 13.42 -6.05 -22.14
N VAL A 148 12.94 -4.84 -22.36
CA VAL A 148 12.02 -4.53 -23.47
C VAL A 148 12.58 -3.41 -24.34
N ALA A 149 12.37 -3.52 -25.66
CA ALA A 149 12.84 -2.55 -26.64
C ALA A 149 11.93 -2.56 -27.88
N PRO A 150 12.02 -1.56 -28.77
CA PRO A 150 11.32 -1.57 -30.05
C PRO A 150 11.61 -2.84 -30.88
N PRO A 151 10.66 -3.31 -31.69
CA PRO A 151 10.86 -4.48 -32.52
C PRO A 151 12.07 -4.35 -33.45
N GLY A 152 12.80 -5.47 -33.62
CA GLY A 152 14.00 -5.51 -34.45
C GLY A 152 15.30 -5.13 -33.75
N TRP A 153 15.25 -4.66 -32.52
CA TRP A 153 16.45 -4.36 -31.74
C TRP A 153 17.04 -5.63 -31.13
N ARG A 154 18.36 -5.58 -30.85
CA ARG A 154 19.13 -6.75 -30.41
C ARG A 154 19.80 -6.44 -29.05
N LEU A 155 19.84 -7.45 -28.19
CA LEU A 155 20.43 -7.33 -26.85
C LEU A 155 21.91 -6.90 -26.89
N ASP A 156 22.67 -7.39 -27.85
CA ASP A 156 24.11 -7.09 -27.99
C ASP A 156 24.40 -5.63 -28.36
N LEU A 157 23.41 -4.87 -28.83
CA LEU A 157 23.51 -3.44 -29.13
C LEU A 157 23.13 -2.55 -27.94
N ILE A 158 22.43 -3.08 -26.94
CA ILE A 158 21.96 -2.29 -25.80
C ILE A 158 23.14 -1.87 -24.93
N ARG A 159 23.19 -0.57 -24.59
CA ARG A 159 24.19 0.06 -23.72
C ARG A 159 23.57 0.72 -22.51
N ARG A 160 22.32 1.17 -22.61
CA ARG A 160 21.59 1.85 -21.53
C ARG A 160 20.21 1.25 -21.34
N VAL A 161 19.78 1.18 -20.09
CA VAL A 161 18.48 0.67 -19.72
C VAL A 161 17.79 1.65 -18.78
N HIS A 162 16.60 2.08 -19.17
CA HIS A 162 15.77 2.99 -18.38
C HIS A 162 14.82 2.20 -17.48
N SER A 163 14.71 2.58 -16.21
CA SER A 163 13.68 2.10 -15.29
C SER A 163 13.62 2.90 -13.99
N HIS A 164 12.61 2.56 -13.15
CA HIS A 164 12.57 3.06 -11.78
C HIS A 164 13.81 2.60 -10.98
N PRO A 165 14.39 3.43 -10.10
CA PRO A 165 15.60 3.10 -9.33
C PRO A 165 15.53 1.74 -8.62
N VAL A 166 14.40 1.42 -7.99
CA VAL A 166 14.18 0.13 -7.32
C VAL A 166 14.24 -1.03 -8.33
N ALA A 167 13.65 -0.89 -9.51
CA ALA A 167 13.71 -1.93 -10.54
C ALA A 167 15.14 -2.13 -11.06
N LEU A 168 15.90 -1.04 -11.28
CA LEU A 168 17.32 -1.12 -11.65
C LEU A 168 18.15 -1.85 -10.59
N MET A 169 17.88 -1.59 -9.32
CA MET A 169 18.53 -2.31 -8.21
C MET A 169 18.19 -3.81 -8.21
N GLN A 170 16.96 -4.17 -8.58
CA GLN A 170 16.48 -5.55 -8.63
C GLN A 170 16.96 -6.35 -9.84
N VAL A 171 17.59 -5.71 -10.82
CA VAL A 171 18.17 -6.37 -12.03
C VAL A 171 19.68 -6.13 -12.17
N ARG A 172 20.34 -5.69 -11.11
CA ARG A 172 21.76 -5.26 -11.13
C ARG A 172 22.72 -6.34 -11.61
N ARG A 173 22.46 -7.62 -11.29
CA ARG A 173 23.30 -8.74 -11.77
C ARG A 173 23.24 -8.89 -13.29
N PHE A 174 22.03 -8.82 -13.84
CA PHE A 174 21.83 -8.85 -15.28
C PHE A 174 22.55 -7.69 -15.97
N LEU A 175 22.39 -6.46 -15.48
CA LEU A 175 23.03 -5.27 -16.04
C LEU A 175 24.57 -5.37 -16.00
N ALA A 176 25.12 -5.79 -14.86
CA ALA A 176 26.56 -5.98 -14.69
C ALA A 176 27.13 -7.05 -15.67
N THR A 177 26.43 -8.18 -15.82
CA THR A 177 26.86 -9.29 -16.71
C THR A 177 26.94 -8.85 -18.18
N HIS A 178 26.06 -7.93 -18.60
CA HIS A 178 25.98 -7.47 -19.99
C HIS A 178 26.68 -6.11 -20.23
N GLY A 179 27.29 -5.50 -19.19
CA GLY A 179 27.93 -4.19 -19.29
C GLY A 179 26.97 -3.05 -19.64
N ILE A 180 25.71 -3.16 -19.20
CA ILE A 180 24.64 -2.21 -19.49
C ILE A 180 24.52 -1.19 -18.35
N ALA A 181 24.45 0.11 -18.66
CA ALA A 181 24.26 1.16 -17.70
C ALA A 181 22.77 1.38 -17.38
N GLY A 182 22.44 1.48 -16.08
CA GLY A 182 21.09 1.87 -15.63
C GLY A 182 20.88 3.39 -15.69
N VAL A 183 19.74 3.81 -16.19
CA VAL A 183 19.30 5.22 -16.23
C VAL A 183 17.94 5.33 -15.52
N GLU A 184 17.84 6.23 -14.57
CA GLU A 184 16.62 6.39 -13.77
C GLU A 184 15.46 7.00 -14.58
N ALA A 185 14.27 6.47 -14.36
CA ALA A 185 13.00 6.96 -14.88
C ALA A 185 11.95 7.00 -13.75
N PRO A 186 10.90 7.82 -13.88
CA PRO A 186 9.89 7.96 -12.82
C PRO A 186 9.16 6.65 -12.44
N ASN A 187 8.93 5.78 -13.41
CA ASN A 187 8.42 4.41 -13.20
C ASN A 187 8.76 3.51 -14.38
N THR A 188 8.57 2.19 -14.20
CA THR A 188 8.91 1.17 -15.20
C THR A 188 8.10 1.30 -16.50
N ALA A 189 6.81 1.64 -16.41
CA ALA A 189 5.96 1.80 -17.59
C ALA A 189 6.28 3.08 -18.39
N MET A 190 6.60 4.18 -17.69
CA MET A 190 7.09 5.40 -18.35
C MET A 190 8.46 5.19 -19.02
N ALA A 191 9.30 4.35 -18.42
CA ALA A 191 10.57 3.96 -19.06
C ALA A 191 10.34 3.23 -20.39
N ALA A 192 9.35 2.34 -20.44
CA ALA A 192 8.95 1.67 -21.69
C ALA A 192 8.44 2.67 -22.74
N ALA A 193 7.57 3.60 -22.34
CA ALA A 193 7.08 4.68 -23.21
C ALA A 193 8.23 5.53 -23.76
N LEU A 194 9.16 5.94 -22.90
CA LEU A 194 10.33 6.75 -23.27
C LEU A 194 11.22 6.07 -24.31
N VAL A 195 11.50 4.78 -24.14
CA VAL A 195 12.33 4.02 -25.08
C VAL A 195 11.61 3.86 -26.43
N ARG A 196 10.30 3.69 -26.42
CA ARG A 196 9.49 3.68 -27.66
C ARG A 196 9.58 5.00 -28.42
N GLU A 197 9.52 6.11 -27.71
CA GLU A 197 9.57 7.47 -28.29
C GLU A 197 10.95 7.83 -28.83
N ARG A 198 12.02 7.54 -28.04
CA ARG A 198 13.39 7.89 -28.42
C ARG A 198 13.91 7.12 -29.62
N ALA A 199 13.50 5.87 -29.77
CA ALA A 199 13.89 4.98 -30.86
C ALA A 199 15.43 4.89 -31.08
N ASP A 200 16.22 4.96 -30.01
CA ASP A 200 17.69 4.77 -30.03
C ASP A 200 18.03 3.28 -29.86
N PRO A 201 18.64 2.61 -30.87
CA PRO A 201 18.91 1.17 -30.80
C PRO A 201 19.87 0.75 -29.69
N SER A 202 20.55 1.67 -29.03
CA SER A 202 21.39 1.41 -27.87
C SER A 202 20.65 1.48 -26.53
N GLU A 203 19.37 1.85 -26.53
CA GLU A 203 18.54 2.02 -25.33
C GLU A 203 17.43 0.98 -25.25
N ALA A 204 17.16 0.48 -24.04
CA ALA A 204 16.06 -0.42 -23.71
C ALA A 204 15.40 0.02 -22.39
N ALA A 205 14.31 -0.64 -22.01
CA ALA A 205 13.71 -0.43 -20.69
C ALA A 205 13.66 -1.74 -19.91
N VAL A 206 13.66 -1.62 -18.57
CA VAL A 206 13.24 -2.69 -17.67
C VAL A 206 11.81 -2.40 -17.26
N ALA A 207 10.89 -3.29 -17.67
CA ALA A 207 9.45 -3.11 -17.48
C ALA A 207 8.72 -4.44 -17.39
N SER A 208 7.42 -4.39 -17.11
CA SER A 208 6.53 -5.55 -17.14
C SER A 208 6.20 -5.96 -18.58
N GLU A 209 5.71 -7.20 -18.76
CA GLU A 209 5.16 -7.66 -20.03
C GLU A 209 4.01 -6.81 -20.51
N LEU A 210 3.09 -6.42 -19.60
CA LEU A 210 1.99 -5.54 -19.94
C LEU A 210 2.46 -4.16 -20.45
N ALA A 211 3.54 -3.61 -19.89
CA ALA A 211 4.11 -2.36 -20.42
C ALA A 211 4.68 -2.55 -21.83
N ALA A 212 5.29 -3.71 -22.11
CA ALA A 212 5.74 -4.02 -23.47
C ALA A 212 4.56 -4.09 -24.46
N GLU A 213 3.47 -4.77 -24.10
CA GLU A 213 2.25 -4.84 -24.90
C GLU A 213 1.66 -3.45 -25.17
N VAL A 214 1.44 -2.66 -24.11
CA VAL A 214 0.82 -1.32 -24.19
C VAL A 214 1.62 -0.39 -25.09
N HIS A 215 2.95 -0.46 -25.07
CA HIS A 215 3.82 0.45 -25.82
C HIS A 215 4.34 -0.17 -27.14
N GLY A 216 3.86 -1.37 -27.54
CA GLY A 216 4.26 -2.03 -28.77
C GLY A 216 5.77 -2.36 -28.80
N LEU A 217 6.32 -2.79 -27.66
CA LEU A 217 7.71 -3.22 -27.50
C LEU A 217 7.82 -4.75 -27.57
N THR A 218 9.00 -5.23 -27.90
CA THR A 218 9.36 -6.65 -27.87
C THR A 218 10.18 -6.95 -26.62
N ILE A 219 9.93 -8.09 -25.99
CA ILE A 219 10.74 -8.57 -24.87
C ILE A 219 12.02 -9.20 -25.44
N LEU A 220 13.16 -8.56 -25.20
CA LEU A 220 14.49 -9.08 -25.58
C LEU A 220 14.97 -10.17 -24.62
N LYS A 221 14.65 -10.05 -23.34
CA LYS A 221 14.96 -11.04 -22.31
C LYS A 221 13.91 -11.02 -21.22
N ARG A 222 13.40 -12.21 -20.87
CA ARG A 222 12.41 -12.40 -19.80
C ARG A 222 13.09 -12.62 -18.45
N ASN A 223 12.40 -12.24 -17.38
CA ASN A 223 12.68 -12.59 -15.98
C ASN A 223 14.15 -12.31 -15.63
N ILE A 224 14.53 -11.02 -15.74
CA ILE A 224 15.89 -10.56 -15.48
C ILE A 224 16.08 -10.09 -14.03
N GLU A 225 15.04 -10.21 -13.20
CA GLU A 225 15.12 -9.92 -11.77
C GLU A 225 16.14 -10.82 -11.07
N ASP A 226 16.87 -10.24 -10.12
CA ASP A 226 17.91 -10.93 -9.34
C ASP A 226 17.33 -11.99 -8.40
N ASP A 227 16.08 -11.82 -7.98
CA ASP A 227 15.37 -12.71 -7.06
C ASP A 227 13.97 -13.04 -7.59
N PRO A 228 13.69 -14.33 -7.89
CA PRO A 228 12.38 -14.77 -8.40
C PRO A 228 11.26 -14.70 -7.33
N ALA A 229 11.60 -14.51 -6.05
CA ALA A 229 10.63 -14.34 -4.98
C ALA A 229 10.05 -12.93 -4.92
N ASN A 230 10.50 -12.00 -5.80
CA ASN A 230 10.04 -10.62 -5.84
C ASN A 230 8.51 -10.53 -5.99
N ARG A 231 7.86 -10.01 -4.95
CA ARG A 231 6.41 -9.81 -4.91
C ARG A 231 6.06 -8.48 -4.26
N THR A 232 5.02 -7.85 -4.77
CA THR A 232 4.43 -6.65 -4.17
C THR A 232 3.02 -6.97 -3.67
N ARG A 233 2.75 -6.59 -2.44
CA ARG A 233 1.42 -6.58 -1.85
C ARG A 233 0.75 -5.24 -2.12
N PHE A 234 -0.51 -5.28 -2.53
CA PHE A 234 -1.34 -4.11 -2.75
C PHE A 234 -2.54 -4.16 -1.82
N TYR A 235 -2.94 -3.00 -1.29
CA TYR A 235 -4.25 -2.85 -0.67
C TYR A 235 -5.30 -2.49 -1.72
N VAL A 236 -6.48 -3.05 -1.54
CA VAL A 236 -7.70 -2.57 -2.21
C VAL A 236 -8.43 -1.66 -1.24
N LEU A 237 -8.63 -0.42 -1.66
CA LEU A 237 -9.26 0.62 -0.85
C LEU A 237 -10.61 1.00 -1.46
N ALA A 238 -11.61 1.26 -0.60
CA ALA A 238 -12.92 1.76 -1.01
C ALA A 238 -13.39 2.90 -0.09
N ALA A 239 -14.35 3.71 -0.56
CA ALA A 239 -14.91 4.81 0.24
C ALA A 239 -15.74 4.31 1.43
N ARG A 240 -16.27 3.09 1.35
CA ARG A 240 -17.05 2.46 2.41
C ARG A 240 -16.40 1.15 2.84
N PRO A 241 -16.36 0.84 4.14
CA PRO A 241 -15.90 -0.47 4.58
C PRO A 241 -16.83 -1.56 4.06
N VAL A 242 -16.24 -2.64 3.57
CA VAL A 242 -16.95 -3.90 3.29
C VAL A 242 -16.56 -4.83 4.42
N MET A 243 -17.55 -5.15 5.28
CA MET A 243 -17.31 -6.06 6.40
C MET A 243 -17.65 -7.47 5.92
N PRO A 244 -16.67 -8.38 5.85
CA PRO A 244 -16.95 -9.77 5.53
C PRO A 244 -17.76 -10.44 6.66
N ALA A 245 -18.31 -11.61 6.40
CA ALA A 245 -18.94 -12.42 7.44
C ALA A 245 -17.90 -12.85 8.48
N ALA A 246 -18.32 -13.02 9.74
CA ALA A 246 -17.41 -13.36 10.84
C ALA A 246 -16.73 -14.75 10.69
N ASP A 247 -17.29 -15.60 9.85
CA ASP A 247 -16.82 -16.96 9.50
C ASP A 247 -16.01 -17.00 8.20
N VAL A 248 -15.68 -15.82 7.62
CA VAL A 248 -14.81 -15.79 6.45
C VAL A 248 -13.48 -16.49 6.77
N PRO A 249 -12.92 -17.29 5.85
CA PRO A 249 -11.64 -17.94 6.09
C PRO A 249 -10.51 -16.92 6.32
N GLU A 250 -9.71 -17.16 7.34
CA GLU A 250 -8.49 -16.39 7.63
C GLU A 250 -8.66 -14.85 7.55
N PRO A 251 -9.58 -14.25 8.33
CA PRO A 251 -9.80 -12.82 8.28
C PRO A 251 -8.57 -12.06 8.79
N ILE A 252 -8.27 -10.95 8.13
CA ILE A 252 -7.26 -9.97 8.56
C ILE A 252 -8.00 -8.71 8.99
N THR A 253 -7.63 -8.20 10.15
CA THR A 253 -8.07 -6.88 10.62
C THR A 253 -6.89 -5.90 10.61
N SER A 254 -7.06 -4.77 9.95
CA SER A 254 -6.12 -3.64 9.93
C SER A 254 -6.61 -2.57 10.89
N LEU A 255 -5.75 -2.12 11.79
CA LEU A 255 -6.10 -1.19 12.86
C LEU A 255 -5.03 -0.11 13.03
N LEU A 256 -5.47 1.12 13.20
CA LEU A 256 -4.65 2.27 13.56
C LEU A 256 -4.92 2.65 15.01
N PHE A 257 -3.86 2.97 15.77
CA PHE A 257 -4.01 3.46 17.14
C PHE A 257 -2.94 4.47 17.52
N GLU A 258 -3.24 5.29 18.52
CA GLU A 258 -2.34 6.29 19.08
C GLU A 258 -2.14 6.05 20.57
N LEU A 259 -0.89 6.23 21.02
CA LEU A 259 -0.49 6.04 22.41
C LEU A 259 -0.04 7.37 23.03
N ARG A 260 -0.10 7.45 24.36
CA ARG A 260 0.70 8.43 25.09
C ARG A 260 2.17 8.01 25.06
N ASN A 261 3.06 9.00 25.01
CA ASN A 261 4.50 8.72 25.09
C ASN A 261 4.89 8.41 26.54
N GLU A 262 4.65 7.20 26.96
CA GLU A 262 4.92 6.70 28.32
C GLU A 262 5.67 5.35 28.27
N PRO A 263 6.57 5.08 29.22
CA PRO A 263 7.25 3.80 29.32
C PRO A 263 6.25 2.63 29.35
N GLY A 264 6.45 1.63 28.47
CA GLY A 264 5.62 0.43 28.37
C GLY A 264 4.25 0.63 27.72
N ALA A 265 3.92 1.81 27.15
CA ALA A 265 2.61 2.07 26.55
C ALA A 265 2.28 1.09 25.42
N LEU A 266 3.22 0.86 24.51
CA LEU A 266 3.04 -0.12 23.43
C LEU A 266 2.84 -1.54 23.96
N PHE A 267 3.63 -1.96 24.94
CA PHE A 267 3.50 -3.27 25.57
C PHE A 267 2.09 -3.47 26.17
N ARG A 268 1.59 -2.48 26.93
CA ARG A 268 0.24 -2.57 27.53
C ARG A 268 -0.85 -2.62 26.46
N ALA A 269 -0.71 -1.86 25.36
CA ALA A 269 -1.67 -1.87 24.27
C ALA A 269 -1.69 -3.22 23.54
N MET A 270 -0.53 -3.87 23.38
CA MET A 270 -0.40 -5.15 22.68
C MET A 270 -0.66 -6.37 23.57
N ALA A 271 -0.66 -6.22 24.89
CA ALA A 271 -0.82 -7.34 25.83
C ALA A 271 -2.09 -8.17 25.61
N GLY A 272 -3.18 -7.53 25.17
CA GLY A 272 -4.42 -8.24 24.87
C GLY A 272 -4.29 -9.24 23.72
N PHE A 273 -3.54 -8.93 22.68
CA PHE A 273 -3.32 -9.83 21.54
C PHE A 273 -2.55 -11.06 21.96
N ALA A 274 -1.46 -10.88 22.72
CA ALA A 274 -0.69 -12.00 23.27
C ALA A 274 -1.51 -12.87 24.23
N GLY A 275 -2.28 -12.24 25.14
CA GLY A 275 -3.10 -12.96 26.11
C GLY A 275 -4.25 -13.75 25.51
N GLU A 276 -4.75 -13.34 24.36
CA GLU A 276 -5.85 -14.00 23.65
C GLU A 276 -5.37 -14.90 22.49
N GLY A 277 -4.05 -15.06 22.30
CA GLY A 277 -3.48 -15.86 21.22
C GLY A 277 -3.75 -15.29 19.82
N VAL A 278 -3.96 -13.99 19.70
CA VAL A 278 -4.19 -13.31 18.40
C VAL A 278 -2.85 -12.97 17.76
N ASN A 279 -2.57 -13.53 16.59
CA ASN A 279 -1.32 -13.34 15.88
C ASN A 279 -1.29 -11.99 15.16
N LEU A 280 -0.28 -11.15 15.47
CA LEU A 280 0.00 -9.93 14.73
C LEU A 280 0.85 -10.27 13.49
N THR A 281 0.39 -9.85 12.33
CA THR A 281 1.09 -10.04 11.05
C THR A 281 1.86 -8.81 10.63
N LYS A 282 1.55 -7.62 11.21
CA LYS A 282 2.23 -6.37 10.91
C LYS A 282 2.14 -5.39 12.08
N LEU A 283 3.21 -4.65 12.32
CA LEU A 283 3.25 -3.53 13.27
C LEU A 283 4.18 -2.45 12.73
N GLU A 284 3.65 -1.26 12.48
CA GLU A 284 4.36 -0.11 11.95
C GLU A 284 4.18 1.09 12.88
N SER A 285 5.23 1.91 13.02
CA SER A 285 5.19 3.12 13.83
C SER A 285 5.36 4.38 12.98
N TYR A 286 4.69 5.47 13.37
CA TYR A 286 4.72 6.75 12.68
C TYR A 286 5.02 7.89 13.63
N LEU A 287 5.82 8.86 13.14
CA LEU A 287 6.04 10.13 13.79
C LEU A 287 4.81 11.02 13.60
N VAL A 288 4.34 11.66 14.65
CA VAL A 288 3.17 12.54 14.63
C VAL A 288 3.54 13.92 15.13
N GLY A 289 3.00 14.96 14.47
CA GLY A 289 3.13 16.33 14.95
C GLY A 289 4.53 16.94 14.86
N GLY A 290 5.39 16.44 13.97
CA GLY A 290 6.76 16.96 13.77
C GLY A 290 7.72 16.66 14.92
N GLN A 291 7.37 15.73 15.80
CA GLN A 291 8.23 15.25 16.88
C GLN A 291 8.93 13.95 16.49
N PHE A 292 10.18 13.76 16.98
CA PHE A 292 10.92 12.49 16.79
C PHE A 292 10.46 11.39 17.77
N VAL A 293 9.15 11.34 18.03
CA VAL A 293 8.53 10.34 18.89
C VAL A 293 7.40 9.66 18.12
N ALA A 294 7.50 8.35 17.97
CA ALA A 294 6.45 7.57 17.35
C ALA A 294 5.35 7.28 18.37
N THR A 295 4.19 7.87 18.19
CA THR A 295 3.01 7.64 19.04
C THR A 295 1.83 7.08 18.29
N ARG A 296 1.84 7.07 16.95
CA ARG A 296 0.83 6.45 16.10
C ARG A 296 1.36 5.12 15.56
N PHE A 297 0.51 4.11 15.57
CA PHE A 297 0.84 2.77 15.13
C PHE A 297 -0.24 2.23 14.21
N PHE A 298 0.19 1.50 13.19
CA PHE A 298 -0.67 0.67 12.36
C PHE A 298 -0.33 -0.79 12.63
N CYS A 299 -1.32 -1.63 12.87
CA CYS A 299 -1.11 -3.06 12.99
C CYS A 299 -2.12 -3.85 12.15
N GLU A 300 -1.70 -5.02 11.72
CA GLU A 300 -2.58 -6.04 11.18
C GLU A 300 -2.47 -7.30 12.03
N PHE A 301 -3.59 -7.97 12.20
CA PHE A 301 -3.66 -9.22 12.92
C PHE A 301 -4.68 -10.18 12.30
N GLN A 302 -4.46 -11.46 12.52
CA GLN A 302 -5.38 -12.52 12.12
C GLN A 302 -6.59 -12.51 13.05
N GLY A 303 -7.78 -12.56 12.47
CA GLY A 303 -9.04 -12.64 13.19
C GLY A 303 -10.02 -11.52 12.84
N HIS A 304 -11.30 -11.85 12.96
CA HIS A 304 -12.42 -10.92 12.75
C HIS A 304 -12.81 -10.23 14.08
N PRO A 305 -13.12 -8.93 14.11
CA PRO A 305 -13.47 -8.21 15.36
C PRO A 305 -14.66 -8.78 16.14
N GLU A 306 -15.54 -9.52 15.49
CA GLU A 306 -16.65 -10.19 16.17
C GLU A 306 -16.28 -11.50 16.87
N GLN A 307 -15.11 -12.07 16.56
CA GLN A 307 -14.61 -13.26 17.27
C GLN A 307 -14.28 -12.90 18.72
N PRO A 308 -14.69 -13.75 19.69
CA PRO A 308 -14.57 -13.42 21.12
C PRO A 308 -13.14 -13.06 21.57
N ALA A 309 -12.12 -13.79 21.14
CA ALA A 309 -10.72 -13.52 21.47
C ALA A 309 -10.25 -12.16 20.91
N VAL A 310 -10.53 -11.92 19.62
CA VAL A 310 -10.18 -10.66 18.97
C VAL A 310 -10.87 -9.46 19.61
N ARG A 311 -12.14 -9.60 19.94
CA ARG A 311 -12.90 -8.54 20.62
C ARG A 311 -12.30 -8.20 21.98
N ARG A 312 -11.89 -9.22 22.78
CA ARG A 312 -11.22 -8.98 24.07
C ARG A 312 -9.84 -8.32 23.88
N ALA A 313 -9.07 -8.75 22.89
CA ALA A 313 -7.78 -8.12 22.55
C ALA A 313 -7.94 -6.65 22.17
N ILE A 314 -8.90 -6.33 21.29
CA ILE A 314 -9.21 -4.94 20.91
C ILE A 314 -9.68 -4.12 22.11
N GLU A 315 -10.45 -4.69 23.05
CA GLU A 315 -10.89 -3.98 24.24
C GLU A 315 -9.71 -3.62 25.16
N VAL A 316 -8.72 -4.50 25.32
CA VAL A 316 -7.47 -4.18 26.04
C VAL A 316 -6.71 -3.06 25.35
N LEU A 317 -6.55 -3.12 24.04
CA LEU A 317 -5.93 -2.06 23.24
C LEU A 317 -6.68 -0.73 23.45
N ARG A 318 -8.01 -0.73 23.34
CA ARG A 318 -8.86 0.45 23.48
C ARG A 318 -8.66 1.18 24.80
N ARG A 319 -8.51 0.45 25.90
CA ARG A 319 -8.27 1.02 27.24
C ARG A 319 -6.89 1.67 27.38
N ASN A 320 -5.91 1.24 26.57
CA ASN A 320 -4.54 1.70 26.60
C ASN A 320 -4.17 2.67 25.48
N THR A 321 -5.13 3.15 24.69
CA THR A 321 -4.91 4.05 23.55
C THR A 321 -5.65 5.36 23.73
N THR A 322 -5.11 6.45 23.18
CA THR A 322 -5.79 7.75 23.12
C THR A 322 -6.74 7.82 21.94
N ARG A 323 -6.44 7.09 20.87
CA ARG A 323 -7.25 6.97 19.66
C ARG A 323 -7.04 5.60 19.04
N HIS A 324 -8.08 5.03 18.46
CA HIS A 324 -7.98 3.82 17.63
C HIS A 324 -9.07 3.82 16.56
N ALA A 325 -8.81 3.15 15.44
CA ALA A 325 -9.74 2.96 14.35
C ALA A 325 -9.43 1.67 13.59
N VAL A 326 -10.44 0.84 13.32
CA VAL A 326 -10.34 -0.25 12.37
C VAL A 326 -10.38 0.35 10.97
N LEU A 327 -9.33 0.14 10.19
CA LEU A 327 -9.21 0.63 8.82
C LEU A 327 -9.79 -0.34 7.81
N GLY A 328 -9.91 -1.61 8.17
CA GLY A 328 -10.53 -2.63 7.32
C GLY A 328 -10.51 -4.01 7.95
N VAL A 329 -11.43 -4.85 7.46
CA VAL A 329 -11.48 -6.29 7.73
C VAL A 329 -11.71 -6.98 6.39
N PHE A 330 -10.88 -7.95 6.05
CA PHE A 330 -10.92 -8.62 4.76
C PHE A 330 -10.42 -10.06 4.87
N ALA A 331 -10.83 -10.93 3.93
CA ALA A 331 -10.27 -12.27 3.82
C ALA A 331 -8.79 -12.19 3.39
N MET A 332 -7.94 -13.00 3.99
CA MET A 332 -6.55 -13.14 3.56
C MET A 332 -6.52 -13.67 2.13
N HIS A 333 -5.72 -13.06 1.27
CA HIS A 333 -5.51 -13.57 -0.08
C HIS A 333 -4.79 -14.93 -0.05
N ALA A 334 -5.22 -15.88 -0.88
CA ALA A 334 -4.68 -17.25 -0.88
C ALA A 334 -3.14 -17.33 -1.01
N GLN A 335 -2.55 -16.47 -1.85
CA GLN A 335 -1.08 -16.36 -1.93
C GLN A 335 -0.47 -15.76 -0.65
N GLY A 336 -1.20 -14.90 0.05
CA GLY A 336 -0.77 -14.31 1.33
C GLY A 336 -0.64 -15.36 2.44
N ALA A 337 -1.53 -16.34 2.48
CA ALA A 337 -1.50 -17.46 3.42
C ALA A 337 -0.18 -18.24 3.31
N GLY A 338 0.19 -18.67 2.11
CA GLY A 338 1.44 -19.38 1.84
C GLY A 338 2.70 -18.57 2.19
N LEU A 339 2.71 -17.27 1.91
CA LEU A 339 3.87 -16.39 2.21
C LEU A 339 4.06 -16.09 3.70
N ARG A 340 2.97 -16.09 4.49
CA ARG A 340 3.02 -15.85 5.94
C ARG A 340 3.36 -17.13 6.74
N ILE A 341 2.97 -18.31 6.24
CA ILE A 341 3.27 -19.61 6.86
C ILE A 341 4.74 -19.98 6.66
N ALA A 342 5.32 -19.75 5.48
CA ALA A 342 6.72 -20.04 5.20
C ALA A 342 7.70 -19.30 6.14
N ALA A 343 7.30 -18.15 6.71
CA ALA A 343 8.09 -17.45 7.72
C ALA A 343 8.08 -18.14 9.09
N ALA A 344 7.07 -18.94 9.41
CA ALA A 344 6.96 -19.66 10.68
C ALA A 344 7.78 -20.97 10.69
N GLU A 345 7.99 -21.60 9.54
CA GLU A 345 8.75 -22.84 9.40
C GLU A 345 10.28 -22.64 9.42
N HIS A 346 10.75 -21.40 9.35
CA HIS A 346 12.18 -21.05 9.35
C HIS A 346 12.65 -20.45 10.70
N ALA A 347 11.87 -20.57 11.77
CA ALA A 347 12.36 -20.26 13.10
C ALA A 347 13.40 -21.34 13.47
N PRO A 348 14.67 -21.00 13.74
CA PRO A 348 15.64 -22.00 14.17
C PRO A 348 15.17 -22.60 15.50
N ASP A 349 15.16 -23.91 15.58
CA ASP A 349 14.99 -24.65 16.84
C ASP A 349 15.99 -24.09 17.84
N SER A 350 15.48 -23.41 18.88
CA SER A 350 16.25 -22.81 19.98
C SER A 350 16.46 -23.83 21.10
#